data_2559ab328ec4463056d33cf400bc53b5
#
_entry.id   2559ab328ec4463056d33cf400bc53b5
#
_cell.length_a   1.000
_cell.length_b   1.000
_cell.length_c   1.000
_cell.angle_alpha   90.00
_cell.angle_beta   90.00
_cell.angle_gamma   90.00
#
_symmetry.space_group_name_H-M   'P 1'
#
loop_
_entity.id
_entity.type
_entity.pdbx_description
1 polymer ?
#
loop_
_entity_poly.entity_id
_entity_poly.type
_entity_poly.pdbx_seq_one_letter_code
_entity_poly.pdbx_strand_id
1 'polypeptide(L)'
;MTSTTGEIAGFKITRNVGFVDAFILRGIGAAGNILGGLQSLAGGKLSAFTDTIETTRKDAYSKMEERAGQMGANAIIGIRCTTQGYATEGAREFYFYGTAVLVEPQ
;
A
#
# COMPACT_ATOMS: atom_id res chain seq x y z
N MET A 1 -8.93 -10.83 4.51
CA MET A 1 -10.04 -10.05 3.90
C MET A 1 -9.84 -8.57 4.17
N THR A 2 -10.16 -7.74 3.22
CA THR A 2 -9.95 -6.30 3.35
C THR A 2 -11.15 -5.54 2.80
N SER A 3 -11.35 -4.33 3.32
CA SER A 3 -12.43 -3.46 2.88
C SER A 3 -12.05 -1.99 3.11
N THR A 4 -12.49 -1.13 2.20
CA THR A 4 -12.36 0.30 2.39
C THR A 4 -13.54 0.89 3.18
N THR A 5 -14.58 0.10 3.41
CA THR A 5 -15.73 0.50 4.21
C THR A 5 -15.58 -0.03 5.64
N GLY A 6 -16.55 0.28 6.49
CA GLY A 6 -16.55 -0.16 7.88
C GLY A 6 -17.05 -1.58 8.11
N GLU A 7 -17.29 -2.33 7.04
CA GLU A 7 -17.81 -3.69 7.17
C GLU A 7 -17.38 -4.58 6.01
N ILE A 8 -17.50 -5.88 6.20
CA ILE A 8 -17.24 -6.87 5.17
C ILE A 8 -18.51 -7.66 4.96
N ALA A 9 -19.02 -7.63 3.73
CA ALA A 9 -20.29 -8.29 3.41
C ALA A 9 -20.23 -9.78 3.75
N GLY A 10 -21.29 -10.29 4.37
CA GLY A 10 -21.37 -11.69 4.77
C GLY A 10 -20.65 -12.05 6.06
N PHE A 11 -20.03 -11.06 6.71
CA PHE A 11 -19.26 -11.27 7.93
C PHE A 11 -19.67 -10.27 9.00
N LYS A 12 -19.51 -10.66 10.24
CA LYS A 12 -19.70 -9.75 11.36
C LYS A 12 -18.39 -9.54 12.10
N ILE A 13 -18.16 -8.34 12.57
CA ILE A 13 -16.99 -8.01 13.36
C ILE A 13 -17.23 -8.49 14.79
N THR A 14 -16.36 -9.35 15.29
CA THR A 14 -16.46 -9.87 16.64
C THR A 14 -15.48 -9.21 17.60
N ARG A 15 -14.44 -8.61 17.07
CA ARG A 15 -13.45 -7.93 17.87
C ARG A 15 -12.70 -6.88 17.06
N ASN A 16 -12.51 -5.72 17.66
CA ASN A 16 -11.63 -4.69 17.10
C ASN A 16 -10.23 -4.95 17.67
N VAL A 17 -9.29 -5.33 16.80
CA VAL A 17 -7.94 -5.67 17.24
C VAL A 17 -7.09 -4.42 17.37
N GLY A 18 -7.21 -3.48 16.46
CA GLY A 18 -6.50 -2.22 16.57
C GLY A 18 -6.11 -1.60 15.24
N PHE A 19 -5.44 -0.48 15.35
CA PHE A 19 -4.91 0.26 14.19
C PHE A 19 -3.78 -0.53 13.54
N VAL A 20 -3.81 -0.59 12.24
CA VAL A 20 -2.74 -1.23 11.46
C VAL A 20 -2.34 -0.32 10.33
N ASP A 21 -1.05 -0.26 10.05
CA ASP A 21 -0.52 0.55 8.96
C ASP A 21 0.73 -0.09 8.38
N ALA A 22 1.10 0.39 7.23
CA ALA A 22 2.40 0.08 6.63
C ALA A 22 2.72 1.12 5.57
N PHE A 23 3.98 1.44 5.45
CA PHE A 23 4.41 2.26 4.33
C PHE A 23 5.68 1.69 3.70
N ILE A 24 5.87 2.02 2.46
CA ILE A 24 7.14 1.78 1.77
C ILE A 24 7.53 3.06 1.07
N LEU A 25 8.74 3.50 1.32
CA LEU A 25 9.38 4.57 0.60
C LEU A 25 10.43 3.92 -0.30
N ARG A 26 10.24 4.05 -1.59
CA ARG A 26 11.17 3.45 -2.55
C ARG A 26 11.71 4.53 -3.47
N GLY A 27 13.02 4.56 -3.59
CA GLY A 27 13.66 5.38 -4.58
C GLY A 27 13.35 4.84 -5.97
N ILE A 28 12.49 5.54 -6.63
CA ILE A 28 12.25 5.26 -8.04
C ILE A 28 13.46 5.71 -8.79
N GLY A 29 14.33 6.04 -8.05
CA GLY A 29 15.12 6.78 -8.69
C GLY A 29 16.48 6.37 -8.69
N ALA A 30 16.67 5.18 -8.45
CA ALA A 30 17.94 4.72 -8.92
C ALA A 30 18.01 5.02 -10.32
N ALA A 31 17.09 5.15 -10.43
CA ALA A 31 16.39 6.04 -10.97
C ALA A 31 16.64 7.51 -10.78
N GLY A 32 17.45 7.91 -9.91
CA GLY A 32 17.70 9.30 -9.71
C GLY A 32 18.20 9.93 -10.97
N ASN A 33 18.97 9.28 -11.55
CA ASN A 33 19.33 9.64 -12.90
C ASN A 33 18.19 9.58 -13.85
N ILE A 34 17.14 9.08 -13.40
CA ILE A 34 16.00 8.89 -14.20
C ILE A 34 15.26 10.13 -14.46
N LEU A 35 15.27 11.10 -13.59
CA LEU A 35 14.55 12.31 -13.90
C LEU A 35 15.18 13.02 -15.09
N GLY A 36 16.49 12.99 -15.17
CA GLY A 36 17.15 13.45 -16.37
C GLY A 36 16.91 12.52 -17.54
N GLY A 37 16.79 11.24 -17.27
CA GLY A 37 16.53 10.26 -18.29
C GLY A 37 15.09 10.17 -18.73
N LEU A 38 14.13 10.54 -17.87
CA LEU A 38 12.73 10.52 -18.23
C LEU A 38 12.41 11.39 -19.42
N GLN A 39 13.09 12.47 -19.57
CA GLN A 39 12.89 13.36 -20.70
C GLN A 39 13.35 12.74 -22.02
N SER A 40 14.23 11.77 -21.94
CA SER A 40 14.71 11.08 -23.13
C SER A 40 14.09 9.70 -23.27
N LEU A 41 13.19 9.34 -22.38
CA LEU A 41 12.57 8.03 -22.39
C LEU A 41 11.30 8.03 -23.19
N ALA A 42 11.22 7.19 -24.14
CA ALA A 42 10.01 6.95 -24.88
C ALA A 42 9.47 5.57 -24.49
N GLY A 43 8.17 5.51 -24.34
CA GLY A 43 7.42 4.25 -24.29
C GLY A 43 7.83 3.25 -23.22
N GLY A 44 8.63 2.28 -23.56
CA GLY A 44 8.88 1.12 -22.71
C GLY A 44 9.51 1.39 -21.35
N LYS A 45 10.29 2.47 -21.25
CA LYS A 45 10.92 2.80 -19.98
C LYS A 45 9.98 3.55 -19.04
N LEU A 46 9.07 4.29 -19.60
CA LEU A 46 8.01 4.91 -18.82
C LEU A 46 7.10 3.83 -18.24
N SER A 47 6.88 2.77 -19.00
CA SER A 47 6.14 1.60 -18.54
C SER A 47 6.84 0.92 -17.36
N ALA A 48 8.14 0.73 -17.44
CA ALA A 48 8.92 0.15 -16.33
C ALA A 48 8.86 1.01 -15.07
N PHE A 49 8.86 2.32 -15.24
CA PHE A 49 8.69 3.25 -14.13
C PHE A 49 7.32 3.11 -13.48
N THR A 50 6.28 3.00 -14.29
CA THR A 50 4.91 2.76 -13.82
C THR A 50 4.81 1.44 -13.09
N ASP A 51 5.43 0.39 -13.60
CA ASP A 51 5.45 -0.92 -12.97
C ASP A 51 6.13 -0.88 -11.59
N THR A 52 7.17 -0.09 -11.44
CA THR A 52 7.85 0.08 -10.15
C THR A 52 6.92 0.75 -9.13
N ILE A 53 6.17 1.76 -9.55
CA ILE A 53 5.19 2.43 -8.69
C ILE A 53 4.10 1.45 -8.26
N GLU A 54 3.55 0.69 -9.18
CA GLU A 54 2.53 -0.30 -8.86
C GLU A 54 3.04 -1.39 -7.92
N THR A 55 4.25 -1.87 -8.16
CA THR A 55 4.86 -2.88 -7.30
C THR A 55 5.07 -2.33 -5.89
N THR A 56 5.52 -1.09 -5.77
CA THR A 56 5.70 -0.45 -4.47
C THR A 56 4.39 -0.34 -3.71
N ARG A 57 3.33 0.05 -4.40
CA ARG A 57 2.00 0.13 -3.80
C ARG A 57 1.52 -1.23 -3.31
N LYS A 58 1.67 -2.26 -4.13
CA LYS A 58 1.28 -3.63 -3.75
C LYS A 58 2.09 -4.15 -2.58
N ASP A 59 3.36 -3.84 -2.54
CA ASP A 59 4.24 -4.27 -1.45
C ASP A 59 3.83 -3.61 -0.13
N ALA A 60 3.47 -2.34 -0.16
CA ALA A 60 2.99 -1.63 1.03
C ALA A 60 1.68 -2.23 1.53
N TYR A 61 0.76 -2.52 0.62
CA TYR A 61 -0.51 -3.14 0.97
C TYR A 61 -0.31 -4.53 1.59
N SER A 62 0.53 -5.35 0.97
CA SER A 62 0.83 -6.69 1.48
C SER A 62 1.49 -6.65 2.85
N LYS A 63 2.34 -5.66 3.08
CA LYS A 63 2.96 -5.46 4.38
C LYS A 63 1.93 -5.14 5.45
N MET A 64 0.95 -4.32 5.12
CA MET A 64 -0.15 -4.03 6.04
C MET A 64 -0.95 -5.29 6.39
N GLU A 65 -1.27 -6.11 5.38
CA GLU A 65 -1.97 -7.36 5.59
C GLU A 65 -1.18 -8.32 6.49
N GLU A 66 0.11 -8.43 6.26
CA GLU A 66 1.00 -9.26 7.08
C GLU A 66 0.99 -8.78 8.53
N ARG A 67 1.09 -7.47 8.74
CA ARG A 67 1.08 -6.91 10.09
C ARG A 67 -0.23 -7.17 10.81
N ALA A 68 -1.36 -7.06 10.11
CA ALA A 68 -2.66 -7.36 10.69
C ALA A 68 -2.74 -8.83 11.12
N GLY A 69 -2.23 -9.74 10.31
CA GLY A 69 -2.16 -11.16 10.65
C GLY A 69 -1.32 -11.41 11.90
N GLN A 70 -0.20 -10.71 12.03
CA GLN A 70 0.66 -10.81 13.20
C GLN A 70 0.00 -10.28 14.46
N MET A 71 -0.95 -9.36 14.33
CA MET A 71 -1.75 -8.85 15.44
C MET A 71 -2.85 -9.81 15.87
N GLY A 72 -3.06 -10.88 15.13
CA GLY A 72 -4.14 -11.83 15.38
C GLY A 72 -5.44 -11.52 14.67
N ALA A 73 -5.44 -10.59 13.75
CA ALA A 73 -6.64 -10.22 12.98
C ALA A 73 -6.78 -11.10 11.74
N ASN A 74 -8.00 -11.24 11.26
CA ASN A 74 -8.26 -11.94 10.00
C ASN A 74 -8.89 -11.03 8.94
N ALA A 75 -9.05 -9.76 9.25
CA ALA A 75 -9.57 -8.78 8.30
C ALA A 75 -9.09 -7.38 8.63
N ILE A 76 -9.15 -6.51 7.64
CA ILE A 76 -8.85 -5.08 7.80
C ILE A 76 -9.99 -4.30 7.18
N ILE A 77 -10.53 -3.35 7.92
CA ILE A 77 -11.62 -2.49 7.45
C ILE A 77 -11.18 -1.03 7.45
N GLY A 78 -11.94 -0.20 6.76
CA GLY A 78 -11.69 1.24 6.73
C GLY A 78 -10.36 1.62 6.12
N ILE A 79 -9.89 0.85 5.15
CA ILE A 79 -8.56 1.06 4.57
C ILE A 79 -8.51 2.38 3.82
N ARG A 80 -7.45 3.11 4.06
CA ARG A 80 -7.11 4.34 3.35
C ARG A 80 -5.66 4.26 2.88
N CYS A 81 -5.39 4.98 1.82
CA CYS A 81 -4.05 5.06 1.27
C CYS A 81 -3.70 6.51 0.99
N THR A 82 -2.51 6.92 1.39
CA THR A 82 -1.94 8.19 0.94
C THR A 82 -0.65 7.90 0.19
N THR A 83 -0.32 8.78 -0.72
CA THR A 83 0.92 8.65 -1.48
C THR A 83 1.57 10.02 -1.59
N GLN A 84 2.88 10.03 -1.57
CA GLN A 84 3.64 11.25 -1.67
C GLN A 84 4.90 11.01 -2.48
N GLY A 85 5.19 11.93 -3.38
CA GLY A 85 6.41 11.90 -4.15
C GLY A 85 7.46 12.83 -3.56
N TYR A 86 8.71 12.44 -3.68
CA TYR A 86 9.86 13.23 -3.25
C TYR A 86 10.70 13.51 -4.48
N ALA A 87 10.35 14.57 -5.18
CA ALA A 87 10.86 14.83 -6.52
C ALA A 87 12.37 15.03 -6.58
N THR A 88 12.94 15.64 -5.55
CA THR A 88 14.39 15.87 -5.50
C THR A 88 15.18 14.60 -5.27
N GLU A 89 14.55 13.56 -4.79
CA GLU A 89 15.20 12.30 -4.47
C GLU A 89 14.73 11.15 -5.35
N GLY A 90 13.79 11.43 -6.24
CA GLY A 90 13.24 10.40 -7.11
C GLY A 90 12.61 9.26 -6.35
N ALA A 91 11.92 9.57 -5.26
CA ALA A 91 11.30 8.57 -4.41
C ALA A 91 9.80 8.76 -4.33
N ARG A 92 9.10 7.67 -4.03
CA ARG A 92 7.66 7.70 -3.79
C ARG A 92 7.33 6.87 -2.57
N GLU A 93 6.46 7.43 -1.73
CA GLU A 93 5.94 6.76 -0.55
C GLU A 93 4.51 6.34 -0.78
N PHE A 94 4.18 5.13 -0.36
CA PHE A 94 2.81 4.66 -0.23
C PHE A 94 2.57 4.30 1.23
N TYR A 95 1.52 4.86 1.81
CA TYR A 95 1.15 4.62 3.18
C TYR A 95 -0.28 4.13 3.22
N PHE A 96 -0.46 2.91 3.75
CA PHE A 96 -1.78 2.31 3.95
C PHE A 96 -2.07 2.24 5.43
N TYR A 97 -3.32 2.47 5.81
CA TYR A 97 -3.75 2.31 7.18
C TYR A 97 -5.21 1.90 7.24
N GLY A 98 -5.59 1.28 8.34
CA GLY A 98 -6.94 0.81 8.57
C GLY A 98 -7.09 0.25 9.96
N THR A 99 -8.18 -0.47 10.18
CA THR A 99 -8.45 -1.12 11.44
C THR A 99 -8.42 -2.63 11.27
N ALA A 100 -7.55 -3.28 12.00
CA ALA A 100 -7.48 -4.74 12.04
C ALA A 100 -8.58 -5.27 12.95
N VAL A 101 -9.32 -6.27 12.47
CA VAL A 101 -10.47 -6.81 13.19
C VAL A 101 -10.50 -8.34 13.06
N LEU A 102 -11.23 -8.97 13.96
CA LEU A 102 -11.65 -10.35 13.80
C LEU A 102 -13.08 -10.37 13.31
N VAL A 103 -13.32 -11.17 12.29
CA VAL A 103 -14.66 -11.35 11.73
C VAL A 103 -15.01 -12.82 11.68
N GLU A 104 -16.31 -13.09 11.70
CA GLU A 104 -16.89 -14.42 11.55
C GLU A 104 -17.98 -14.38 10.50
N PRO A 105 -18.25 -15.50 9.79
CA PRO A 105 -19.39 -15.53 8.89
C PRO A 105 -20.68 -15.26 9.63
N GLN A 106 -21.54 -14.52 8.98
CA GLN A 106 -22.91 -14.27 9.49
C GLN A 106 -23.80 -15.46 9.31
#